data_d06af24547bd5d67b1aeed0c290ea0de
#
_entry.id   d06af24547bd5d67b1aeed0c290ea0de
#
_cell.length_a   1.000
_cell.length_b   1.000
_cell.length_c   1.000
_cell.angle_alpha   90.00
_cell.angle_beta   90.00
_cell.angle_gamma   90.00
#
_symmetry.space_group_name_H-M   'P 1'
#
loop_
_entity.id
_entity.type
_entity.pdbx_description
1 polymer ?
#
loop_
_entity_poly.entity_id
_entity_poly.type
_entity_poly.pdbx_seq_one_letter_code
_entity_poly.pdbx_strand_id
1 'polypeptide(L)'
;MAKDFYGELQLGILGGGQLGRMLIQEAINYNVNVHVLDPDKNAPCRKLCNRFECGSLGDFETVYNFGKDLDMITIEIEKVNVDALEKLEGEGVIVYPQSRIIRLIQDKGLQKQFFKQNDIPTSTFQLISNKDNMMNAPLNLPYIQKLRRDGYDGKGVKKIVTQQDIQDAFEEPSLIEEWVDFEKEIAVIVARNDKGEVSTFPMVEMEFNPQANLVEFLIAPSLYGVEIQQRAEMIAKKIADDLQIVGILAVEMFLTKNGDILVNELAPRPHNSGHQTIEGNYVSQFAQHLRAIFNLPLGDTRCRTNTVMINLLGEAGYEGLAKYEGVEEVLAMEGVYIHLYGKKYTKPFRKMGHVCIINDDREKAISNARKVQEIRSEERRVGKECR
;
A
#
# COMPACT_ATOMS: atom_id res chain seq x y z
N MET A 1 -10.09 24.92 -16.64
CA MET A 1 -9.80 25.90 -15.56
C MET A 1 -9.77 25.10 -14.27
N ALA A 2 -8.70 25.18 -13.49
CA ALA A 2 -8.72 24.60 -12.15
C ALA A 2 -9.82 25.31 -11.36
N LYS A 3 -10.82 24.55 -10.87
CA LYS A 3 -11.80 25.08 -9.94
C LYS A 3 -11.09 25.53 -8.68
N ASP A 4 -11.51 26.63 -8.10
CA ASP A 4 -10.92 27.14 -6.88
C ASP A 4 -11.06 26.13 -5.74
N PHE A 5 -9.99 25.98 -4.96
CA PHE A 5 -9.85 25.04 -3.84
C PHE A 5 -10.86 25.20 -2.70
N TYR A 6 -11.67 26.24 -2.72
CA TYR A 6 -12.47 26.71 -1.58
C TYR A 6 -13.85 26.05 -1.49
N GLY A 7 -13.88 24.72 -1.38
CA GLY A 7 -15.11 23.98 -1.09
C GLY A 7 -15.96 23.61 -2.29
N GLU A 8 -15.49 23.86 -3.50
CA GLU A 8 -16.20 23.51 -4.73
C GLU A 8 -15.68 22.24 -5.41
N LEU A 9 -14.43 21.83 -5.12
CA LEU A 9 -13.83 20.65 -5.74
C LEU A 9 -14.52 19.37 -5.24
N GLN A 10 -15.03 18.58 -6.19
CA GLN A 10 -15.69 17.29 -5.95
C GLN A 10 -14.69 16.15 -6.20
N LEU A 11 -14.10 15.61 -5.13
CA LEU A 11 -13.15 14.50 -5.19
C LEU A 11 -13.83 13.17 -4.96
N GLY A 12 -13.78 12.25 -5.92
CA GLY A 12 -14.18 10.86 -5.77
C GLY A 12 -13.04 9.99 -5.27
N ILE A 13 -13.34 9.10 -4.34
CA ILE A 13 -12.41 8.04 -3.90
C ILE A 13 -13.06 6.70 -4.18
N LEU A 14 -12.41 5.86 -4.99
CA LEU A 14 -12.82 4.48 -5.21
C LEU A 14 -12.18 3.57 -4.15
N GLY A 15 -13.05 3.01 -3.30
CA GLY A 15 -12.70 2.30 -2.08
C GLY A 15 -12.89 3.17 -0.84
N GLY A 16 -13.49 2.60 0.19
CA GLY A 16 -13.85 3.28 1.45
C GLY A 16 -13.19 2.67 2.67
N GLY A 17 -12.05 2.00 2.51
CA GLY A 17 -11.30 1.35 3.56
C GLY A 17 -10.46 2.31 4.40
N GLN A 18 -9.41 1.77 5.02
CA GLN A 18 -8.56 2.55 5.92
C GLN A 18 -7.73 3.63 5.21
N LEU A 19 -7.29 3.37 3.98
CA LEU A 19 -6.49 4.33 3.23
C LEU A 19 -7.34 5.53 2.83
N GLY A 20 -8.55 5.28 2.31
CA GLY A 20 -9.54 6.32 2.05
C GLY A 20 -9.90 7.11 3.30
N ARG A 21 -10.06 6.45 4.46
CA ARG A 21 -10.30 7.12 5.74
C ARG A 21 -9.20 8.12 6.09
N MET A 22 -7.93 7.71 6.01
CA MET A 22 -6.78 8.59 6.33
C MET A 22 -6.61 9.68 5.27
N LEU A 23 -6.95 9.39 4.01
CA LEU A 23 -6.96 10.40 2.94
C LEU A 23 -8.02 11.48 3.19
N ILE A 24 -9.23 11.10 3.64
CA ILE A 24 -10.29 12.05 4.00
C ILE A 24 -9.84 12.95 5.16
N GLN A 25 -9.16 12.41 6.17
CA GLN A 25 -8.64 13.22 7.29
C GLN A 25 -7.74 14.36 6.81
N GLU A 26 -6.90 14.11 5.82
CA GLU A 26 -6.08 15.17 5.20
C GLU A 26 -6.89 16.07 4.26
N ALA A 27 -7.86 15.53 3.52
CA ALA A 27 -8.71 16.30 2.61
C ALA A 27 -9.56 17.35 3.35
N ILE A 28 -9.93 17.11 4.60
CA ILE A 28 -10.62 18.07 5.46
C ILE A 28 -9.80 19.37 5.61
N ASN A 29 -8.48 19.27 5.71
CA ASN A 29 -7.58 20.44 5.82
C ASN A 29 -7.63 21.34 4.56
N TYR A 30 -8.03 20.79 3.41
CA TYR A 30 -8.14 21.49 2.14
C TYR A 30 -9.57 21.91 1.79
N ASN A 31 -10.53 21.66 2.70
CA ASN A 31 -11.97 21.96 2.50
C ASN A 31 -12.54 21.41 1.18
N VAL A 32 -12.15 20.18 0.83
CA VAL A 32 -12.58 19.47 -0.39
C VAL A 32 -13.81 18.63 -0.10
N ASN A 33 -14.78 18.62 -1.01
CA ASN A 33 -15.94 17.72 -0.93
C ASN A 33 -15.54 16.31 -1.37
N VAL A 34 -15.55 15.37 -0.43
CA VAL A 34 -15.15 13.99 -0.70
C VAL A 34 -16.35 13.09 -0.88
N HIS A 35 -16.38 12.38 -2.00
CA HIS A 35 -17.35 11.34 -2.34
C HIS A 35 -16.67 9.99 -2.32
N VAL A 36 -17.33 8.94 -1.81
CA VAL A 36 -16.73 7.59 -1.71
C VAL A 36 -17.66 6.55 -2.30
N LEU A 37 -17.12 5.68 -3.14
CA LEU A 37 -17.80 4.47 -3.62
C LEU A 37 -17.12 3.24 -2.99
N ASP A 38 -17.91 2.38 -2.32
CA ASP A 38 -17.40 1.13 -1.71
C ASP A 38 -18.50 0.07 -1.66
N PRO A 39 -18.20 -1.23 -1.90
CA PRO A 39 -19.18 -2.30 -1.81
C PRO A 39 -19.66 -2.61 -0.38
N ASP A 40 -18.88 -2.26 0.65
CA ASP A 40 -19.25 -2.48 2.06
C ASP A 40 -20.05 -1.29 2.60
N LYS A 41 -21.36 -1.49 2.83
CA LYS A 41 -22.21 -0.49 3.50
C LYS A 41 -21.72 -0.03 4.86
N ASN A 42 -20.78 -0.76 5.48
CA ASN A 42 -20.14 -0.41 6.75
C ASN A 42 -18.67 0.04 6.56
N ALA A 43 -18.31 0.48 5.35
CA ALA A 43 -16.97 0.94 5.06
C ALA A 43 -16.49 2.02 6.04
N PRO A 44 -15.21 2.02 6.45
CA PRO A 44 -14.62 3.02 7.36
C PRO A 44 -14.89 4.47 6.99
N CYS A 45 -14.99 4.78 5.69
CA CYS A 45 -15.21 6.14 5.18
C CYS A 45 -16.65 6.63 5.27
N ARG A 46 -17.63 5.73 5.40
CA ARG A 46 -19.05 6.07 5.25
C ARG A 46 -19.54 7.28 6.05
N LYS A 47 -19.02 7.47 7.26
CA LYS A 47 -19.43 8.57 8.16
C LYS A 47 -18.53 9.78 8.10
N LEU A 48 -17.53 9.78 7.23
CA LEU A 48 -16.48 10.80 7.16
C LEU A 48 -16.52 11.60 5.86
N CYS A 49 -17.13 11.06 4.80
CA CYS A 49 -17.25 11.70 3.50
C CYS A 49 -18.55 12.50 3.37
N ASN A 50 -18.58 13.43 2.42
CA ASN A 50 -19.76 14.23 2.11
C ASN A 50 -20.88 13.39 1.47
N ARG A 51 -20.51 12.43 0.60
CA ARG A 51 -21.44 11.49 -0.04
C ARG A 51 -20.83 10.10 -0.04
N PHE A 52 -21.60 9.12 0.35
CA PHE A 52 -21.21 7.70 0.30
C PHE A 52 -22.16 6.93 -0.61
N GLU A 53 -21.63 6.22 -1.58
CA GLU A 53 -22.36 5.29 -2.43
C GLU A 53 -21.94 3.86 -2.15
N CYS A 54 -22.93 2.97 -2.04
CA CYS A 54 -22.68 1.54 -1.88
C CYS A 54 -22.81 0.86 -3.23
N GLY A 55 -21.68 0.39 -3.80
CA GLY A 55 -21.67 -0.24 -5.11
C GLY A 55 -20.38 -0.96 -5.43
N SER A 56 -20.39 -1.75 -6.49
CA SER A 56 -19.24 -2.54 -6.92
C SER A 56 -18.20 -1.68 -7.60
N LEU A 57 -16.97 -1.74 -7.13
CA LEU A 57 -15.82 -1.06 -7.75
C LEU A 57 -15.40 -1.71 -9.09
N GLY A 58 -15.78 -2.97 -9.33
CA GLY A 58 -15.48 -3.70 -10.56
C GLY A 58 -16.57 -3.58 -11.64
N ASP A 59 -17.71 -2.96 -11.33
CA ASP A 59 -18.80 -2.79 -12.28
C ASP A 59 -18.65 -1.47 -13.04
N PHE A 60 -18.73 -1.54 -14.37
CA PHE A 60 -18.52 -0.39 -15.25
C PHE A 60 -19.55 0.72 -14.99
N GLU A 61 -20.83 0.37 -15.02
CA GLU A 61 -21.92 1.34 -14.89
C GLU A 61 -21.92 2.03 -13.51
N THR A 62 -21.61 1.26 -12.46
CA THR A 62 -21.53 1.78 -11.10
C THR A 62 -20.40 2.81 -10.98
N VAL A 63 -19.19 2.48 -11.46
CA VAL A 63 -18.04 3.39 -11.39
C VAL A 63 -18.24 4.61 -12.28
N TYR A 64 -18.76 4.42 -13.50
CA TYR A 64 -19.02 5.50 -14.43
C TYR A 64 -20.08 6.49 -13.88
N ASN A 65 -21.23 5.98 -13.40
CA ASN A 65 -22.30 6.83 -12.84
C ASN A 65 -21.88 7.56 -11.57
N PHE A 66 -21.02 6.94 -10.75
CA PHE A 66 -20.43 7.60 -9.59
C PHE A 66 -19.54 8.78 -9.99
N GLY A 67 -18.72 8.60 -11.04
CA GLY A 67 -17.65 9.53 -11.40
C GLY A 67 -18.03 10.67 -12.35
N LYS A 68 -19.07 10.51 -13.18
CA LYS A 68 -19.37 11.42 -14.31
C LYS A 68 -19.66 12.89 -13.94
N ASP A 69 -20.11 13.13 -12.71
CA ASP A 69 -20.45 14.46 -12.21
C ASP A 69 -19.36 15.01 -11.24
N LEU A 70 -18.22 14.30 -11.11
CA LEU A 70 -17.11 14.70 -10.24
C LEU A 70 -16.03 15.45 -11.04
N ASP A 71 -15.25 16.26 -10.33
CA ASP A 71 -14.11 16.95 -10.93
C ASP A 71 -12.90 16.06 -11.05
N MET A 72 -12.70 15.20 -10.04
CA MET A 72 -11.52 14.35 -9.94
C MET A 72 -11.85 13.03 -9.25
N ILE A 73 -11.15 11.97 -9.66
CA ILE A 73 -11.24 10.64 -9.04
C ILE A 73 -9.83 10.17 -8.64
N THR A 74 -9.74 9.59 -7.45
CA THR A 74 -8.57 8.84 -6.99
C THR A 74 -8.99 7.47 -6.46
N ILE A 75 -8.01 6.61 -6.17
CA ILE A 75 -8.25 5.25 -5.67
C ILE A 75 -7.60 5.03 -4.31
N GLU A 76 -8.21 4.17 -3.48
CA GLU A 76 -7.56 3.59 -2.29
C GLU A 76 -7.25 2.09 -2.46
N ILE A 77 -7.74 1.50 -3.55
CA ILE A 77 -7.54 0.09 -3.90
C ILE A 77 -7.40 -0.04 -5.42
N GLU A 78 -6.55 -0.94 -5.88
CA GLU A 78 -6.30 -1.15 -7.32
C GLU A 78 -7.43 -1.89 -8.03
N LYS A 79 -8.22 -2.67 -7.29
CA LYS A 79 -9.30 -3.51 -7.86
C LYS A 79 -10.53 -2.68 -8.22
N VAL A 80 -10.40 -1.86 -9.26
CA VAL A 80 -11.44 -0.96 -9.80
C VAL A 80 -11.66 -1.23 -11.28
N ASN A 81 -12.81 -0.84 -11.81
CA ASN A 81 -13.09 -0.94 -13.24
C ASN A 81 -12.34 0.15 -14.02
N VAL A 82 -11.27 -0.23 -14.71
CA VAL A 82 -10.39 0.70 -15.43
C VAL A 82 -11.04 1.20 -16.72
N ASP A 83 -11.91 0.39 -17.37
CA ASP A 83 -12.59 0.82 -18.60
C ASP A 83 -13.54 2.00 -18.31
N ALA A 84 -14.20 1.97 -17.14
CA ALA A 84 -15.01 3.11 -16.69
C ALA A 84 -14.15 4.35 -16.41
N LEU A 85 -12.96 4.18 -15.82
CA LEU A 85 -12.03 5.29 -15.59
C LEU A 85 -11.50 5.88 -16.89
N GLU A 86 -11.14 5.05 -17.87
CA GLU A 86 -10.72 5.53 -19.21
C GLU A 86 -11.84 6.30 -19.91
N LYS A 87 -13.09 5.85 -19.77
CA LYS A 87 -14.26 6.55 -20.29
C LYS A 87 -14.43 7.92 -19.65
N LEU A 88 -14.32 7.99 -18.32
CA LEU A 88 -14.40 9.24 -17.56
C LEU A 88 -13.28 10.22 -17.93
N GLU A 89 -12.02 9.74 -18.06
CA GLU A 89 -10.90 10.55 -18.55
C GLU A 89 -11.20 11.12 -19.95
N GLY A 90 -11.75 10.30 -20.84
CA GLY A 90 -12.13 10.71 -22.20
C GLY A 90 -13.25 11.78 -22.23
N GLU A 91 -14.05 11.88 -21.19
CA GLU A 91 -15.10 12.87 -21.00
C GLU A 91 -14.66 14.09 -20.18
N GLY A 92 -13.40 14.13 -19.73
CA GLY A 92 -12.79 15.29 -19.08
C GLY A 92 -12.78 15.24 -17.55
N VAL A 93 -13.16 14.13 -16.92
CA VAL A 93 -12.96 13.91 -15.49
C VAL A 93 -11.48 13.62 -15.25
N ILE A 94 -10.89 14.30 -14.28
CA ILE A 94 -9.48 14.03 -13.92
C ILE A 94 -9.40 12.73 -13.12
N VAL A 95 -8.60 11.77 -13.58
CA VAL A 95 -8.35 10.51 -12.87
C VAL A 95 -6.88 10.41 -12.49
N TYR A 96 -6.59 10.40 -11.19
CA TYR A 96 -5.25 10.26 -10.65
C TYR A 96 -5.18 9.20 -9.54
N PRO A 97 -4.28 8.19 -9.66
CA PRO A 97 -3.38 7.99 -10.80
C PRO A 97 -4.14 7.69 -12.09
N GLN A 98 -3.53 8.01 -13.22
CA GLN A 98 -4.15 7.85 -14.54
C GLN A 98 -4.59 6.39 -14.76
N SER A 99 -5.71 6.18 -15.48
CA SER A 99 -6.29 4.86 -15.72
C SER A 99 -5.31 3.88 -16.35
N ARG A 100 -4.46 4.34 -17.29
CA ARG A 100 -3.41 3.53 -17.94
C ARG A 100 -2.40 2.94 -16.93
N ILE A 101 -2.11 3.66 -15.85
CA ILE A 101 -1.19 3.21 -14.79
C ILE A 101 -1.89 2.18 -13.92
N ILE A 102 -3.15 2.40 -13.55
CA ILE A 102 -3.95 1.43 -12.81
C ILE A 102 -4.03 0.12 -13.60
N ARG A 103 -4.30 0.18 -14.91
CA ARG A 103 -4.34 -0.98 -15.81
C ARG A 103 -3.02 -1.76 -15.82
N LEU A 104 -1.90 -1.05 -15.89
CA LEU A 104 -0.57 -1.67 -15.85
C LEU A 104 -0.33 -2.39 -14.52
N ILE A 105 -0.67 -1.74 -13.40
CA ILE A 105 -0.39 -2.27 -12.06
C ILE A 105 -1.36 -3.39 -11.67
N GLN A 106 -2.59 -3.40 -12.18
CA GLN A 106 -3.52 -4.52 -11.98
C GLN A 106 -3.02 -5.85 -12.54
N ASP A 107 -2.06 -5.84 -13.48
CA ASP A 107 -1.49 -7.04 -14.08
C ASP A 107 0.02 -7.12 -13.78
N LYS A 108 0.40 -8.00 -12.87
CA LYS A 108 1.81 -8.19 -12.47
C LYS A 108 2.72 -8.55 -13.65
N GLY A 109 2.17 -9.19 -14.69
CA GLY A 109 2.91 -9.49 -15.92
C GLY A 109 3.23 -8.23 -16.72
N LEU A 110 2.27 -7.33 -16.87
CA LEU A 110 2.50 -6.02 -17.52
C LEU A 110 3.47 -5.17 -16.71
N GLN A 111 3.36 -5.20 -15.39
CA GLN A 111 4.27 -4.48 -14.49
C GLN A 111 5.72 -4.97 -14.66
N LYS A 112 5.94 -6.28 -14.71
CA LYS A 112 7.28 -6.86 -14.93
C LYS A 112 7.83 -6.58 -16.34
N GLN A 113 6.97 -6.59 -17.36
CA GLN A 113 7.36 -6.18 -18.71
C GLN A 113 7.78 -4.71 -18.75
N PHE A 114 7.06 -3.84 -18.05
CA PHE A 114 7.43 -2.42 -17.91
C PHE A 114 8.79 -2.27 -17.23
N PHE A 115 9.08 -3.02 -16.16
CA PHE A 115 10.39 -2.99 -15.52
C PHE A 115 11.50 -3.38 -16.51
N LYS A 116 11.31 -4.46 -17.25
CA LYS A 116 12.29 -4.93 -18.25
C LYS A 116 12.51 -3.92 -19.37
N GLN A 117 11.44 -3.31 -19.87
CA GLN A 117 11.51 -2.34 -20.99
C GLN A 117 12.20 -1.03 -20.61
N ASN A 118 12.20 -0.68 -19.33
CA ASN A 118 12.77 0.57 -18.82
C ASN A 118 14.04 0.34 -17.98
N ASP A 119 14.69 -0.83 -18.11
CA ASP A 119 15.92 -1.18 -17.37
C ASP A 119 15.80 -0.96 -15.86
N ILE A 120 14.63 -1.28 -15.30
CA ILE A 120 14.38 -1.24 -13.84
C ILE A 120 14.82 -2.58 -13.25
N PRO A 121 15.72 -2.59 -12.24
CA PRO A 121 16.19 -3.82 -11.64
C PRO A 121 15.05 -4.60 -11.01
N THR A 122 14.87 -5.85 -11.39
CA THR A 122 13.86 -6.76 -10.83
C THR A 122 14.34 -8.21 -10.97
N SER A 123 13.71 -9.14 -10.24
CA SER A 123 14.00 -10.58 -10.37
C SER A 123 13.79 -11.06 -11.81
N THR A 124 14.59 -12.02 -12.24
CA THR A 124 14.38 -12.73 -13.51
C THR A 124 12.97 -13.35 -13.50
N PHE A 125 12.22 -13.19 -14.58
CA PHE A 125 10.83 -13.67 -14.62
C PHE A 125 10.46 -14.23 -15.99
N GLN A 126 9.41 -15.04 -16.00
CA GLN A 126 8.76 -15.52 -17.21
C GLN A 126 7.23 -15.51 -17.04
N LEU A 127 6.53 -15.07 -18.07
CA LEU A 127 5.07 -15.18 -18.13
C LEU A 127 4.68 -16.57 -18.59
N ILE A 128 3.70 -17.17 -17.94
CA ILE A 128 3.15 -18.48 -18.26
C ILE A 128 1.64 -18.38 -18.42
N SER A 129 1.10 -19.14 -19.38
CA SER A 129 -0.34 -19.19 -19.65
C SER A 129 -1.08 -20.11 -18.70
N ASN A 130 -0.41 -21.21 -18.29
CA ASN A 130 -0.90 -22.22 -17.38
C ASN A 130 0.27 -22.96 -16.73
N LYS A 131 0.00 -23.85 -15.77
CA LYS A 131 1.04 -24.59 -15.05
C LYS A 131 1.86 -25.54 -15.92
N ASP A 132 1.31 -26.05 -17.03
CA ASP A 132 2.04 -26.99 -17.91
C ASP A 132 3.28 -26.32 -18.52
N ASN A 133 3.25 -25.00 -18.72
CA ASN A 133 4.38 -24.25 -19.22
C ASN A 133 5.53 -24.15 -18.19
N MET A 134 5.29 -24.45 -16.91
CA MET A 134 6.31 -24.40 -15.85
C MET A 134 7.33 -25.54 -15.97
N MET A 135 6.93 -26.70 -16.49
CA MET A 135 7.82 -27.86 -16.65
C MET A 135 9.02 -27.56 -17.55
N ASN A 136 8.86 -26.67 -18.52
CA ASN A 136 9.88 -26.28 -19.48
C ASN A 136 10.37 -24.83 -19.28
N ALA A 137 10.08 -24.26 -18.10
CA ALA A 137 10.53 -22.90 -17.80
C ALA A 137 12.05 -22.83 -17.71
N PRO A 138 12.70 -21.77 -18.24
CA PRO A 138 14.14 -21.60 -18.20
C PRO A 138 14.66 -21.13 -16.83
N LEU A 139 13.79 -21.04 -15.83
CA LEU A 139 14.17 -20.68 -14.45
C LEU A 139 14.49 -21.92 -13.63
N ASN A 140 15.54 -21.81 -12.81
CA ASN A 140 15.92 -22.85 -11.87
C ASN A 140 15.05 -22.82 -10.63
N LEU A 141 14.73 -24.00 -10.09
CA LEU A 141 14.08 -24.12 -8.79
C LEU A 141 15.05 -23.71 -7.65
N PRO A 142 14.58 -23.11 -6.57
CA PRO A 142 13.17 -22.69 -6.36
C PRO A 142 12.81 -21.40 -7.11
N TYR A 143 11.55 -21.26 -7.45
CA TYR A 143 10.99 -20.01 -7.97
C TYR A 143 9.62 -19.70 -7.35
N ILE A 144 9.14 -18.48 -7.53
CA ILE A 144 7.84 -18.04 -7.05
C ILE A 144 6.87 -17.94 -8.22
N GLN A 145 5.72 -18.61 -8.11
CA GLN A 145 4.59 -18.36 -8.99
C GLN A 145 3.70 -17.27 -8.38
N LYS A 146 3.33 -16.27 -9.19
CA LYS A 146 2.37 -15.22 -8.83
C LYS A 146 1.27 -15.16 -9.86
N LEU A 147 0.01 -15.15 -9.41
CA LEU A 147 -1.12 -14.84 -10.31
C LEU A 147 -0.90 -13.43 -10.89
N ARG A 148 -1.16 -13.27 -12.18
CA ARG A 148 -1.05 -11.97 -12.84
C ARG A 148 -2.04 -10.95 -12.30
N ARG A 149 -3.26 -11.41 -11.96
CA ARG A 149 -4.36 -10.60 -11.45
C ARG A 149 -4.90 -11.18 -10.15
N ASP A 150 -5.65 -10.40 -9.40
CA ASP A 150 -6.37 -10.79 -8.17
C ASP A 150 -5.49 -11.28 -6.99
N GLY A 151 -4.15 -11.20 -7.08
CA GLY A 151 -3.25 -11.47 -5.97
C GLY A 151 -3.05 -10.24 -5.08
N TYR A 152 -3.22 -10.40 -3.75
CA TYR A 152 -2.99 -9.35 -2.76
C TYR A 152 -2.63 -9.95 -1.38
N ASP A 153 -1.88 -9.23 -0.57
CA ASP A 153 -1.51 -9.64 0.81
C ASP A 153 -1.05 -11.11 0.87
N GLY A 154 -0.13 -11.53 -0.02
CA GLY A 154 0.40 -12.90 -0.10
C GLY A 154 -0.55 -13.94 -0.74
N LYS A 155 -1.79 -13.60 -1.03
CA LYS A 155 -2.70 -14.46 -1.80
C LYS A 155 -2.35 -14.43 -3.28
N GLY A 156 -2.43 -15.59 -3.93
CA GLY A 156 -2.02 -15.73 -5.33
C GLY A 156 -0.50 -15.80 -5.52
N VAL A 157 0.24 -16.12 -4.46
CA VAL A 157 1.70 -16.37 -4.46
C VAL A 157 1.97 -17.78 -3.99
N LYS A 158 2.82 -18.51 -4.70
CA LYS A 158 3.20 -19.89 -4.37
C LYS A 158 4.70 -20.10 -4.60
N LYS A 159 5.38 -20.63 -3.61
CA LYS A 159 6.77 -21.07 -3.74
C LYS A 159 6.80 -22.47 -4.33
N ILE A 160 7.55 -22.65 -5.40
CA ILE A 160 7.78 -23.92 -6.09
C ILE A 160 9.23 -24.32 -5.81
N VAL A 161 9.42 -25.34 -5.01
CA VAL A 161 10.74 -25.83 -4.57
C VAL A 161 11.18 -27.04 -5.35
N THR A 162 10.23 -27.90 -5.69
CA THR A 162 10.45 -29.14 -6.43
C THR A 162 9.53 -29.22 -7.66
N GLN A 163 9.85 -30.10 -8.60
CA GLN A 163 8.97 -30.35 -9.74
C GLN A 163 7.60 -30.91 -9.31
N GLN A 164 7.51 -31.58 -8.17
CA GLN A 164 6.26 -32.10 -7.66
C GLN A 164 5.31 -30.99 -7.22
N ASP A 165 5.83 -29.86 -6.72
CA ASP A 165 5.02 -28.70 -6.31
C ASP A 165 4.26 -28.05 -7.48
N ILE A 166 4.71 -28.31 -8.72
CA ILE A 166 4.03 -27.85 -9.94
C ILE A 166 2.63 -28.47 -10.07
N GLN A 167 2.40 -29.66 -9.52
CA GLN A 167 1.07 -30.29 -9.55
C GLN A 167 0.03 -29.44 -8.82
N ASP A 168 0.46 -28.76 -7.76
CA ASP A 168 -0.38 -27.88 -6.96
C ASP A 168 -0.31 -26.41 -7.40
N ALA A 169 0.42 -26.06 -8.46
CA ALA A 169 0.55 -24.71 -8.97
C ALA A 169 -0.79 -24.16 -9.47
N PHE A 170 -0.88 -22.81 -9.57
CA PHE A 170 -2.07 -22.15 -10.15
C PHE A 170 -2.20 -22.48 -11.63
N GLU A 171 -3.42 -22.78 -12.06
CA GLU A 171 -3.75 -23.04 -13.48
C GLU A 171 -3.83 -21.74 -14.30
N GLU A 172 -4.20 -20.66 -13.64
CA GLU A 172 -4.48 -19.37 -14.27
C GLU A 172 -3.20 -18.73 -14.82
N PRO A 173 -3.34 -17.80 -15.80
CA PRO A 173 -2.23 -17.01 -16.30
C PRO A 173 -1.44 -16.36 -15.16
N SER A 174 -0.15 -16.68 -15.10
CA SER A 174 0.73 -16.36 -13.98
C SER A 174 2.06 -15.81 -14.49
N LEU A 175 2.87 -15.36 -13.59
CA LEU A 175 4.31 -15.20 -13.81
C LEU A 175 5.05 -16.10 -12.83
N ILE A 176 6.19 -16.61 -13.24
CA ILE A 176 7.19 -17.23 -12.37
C ILE A 176 8.38 -16.30 -12.28
N GLU A 177 8.91 -16.18 -11.06
CA GLU A 177 10.06 -15.33 -10.74
C GLU A 177 11.12 -16.15 -10.03
N GLU A 178 12.38 -15.87 -10.36
CA GLU A 178 13.51 -16.41 -9.60
C GLU A 178 13.35 -16.08 -8.11
N TRP A 179 13.65 -17.07 -7.25
CA TRP A 179 13.69 -16.86 -5.80
C TRP A 179 14.81 -15.90 -5.44
N VAL A 180 14.44 -14.74 -4.90
CA VAL A 180 15.41 -13.76 -4.41
C VAL A 180 15.79 -14.08 -2.96
N ASP A 181 17.05 -14.37 -2.71
CA ASP A 181 17.60 -14.49 -1.36
C ASP A 181 17.95 -13.10 -0.84
N PHE A 182 16.95 -12.41 -0.32
CA PHE A 182 17.09 -11.05 0.17
C PHE A 182 17.49 -11.01 1.66
N GLU A 183 18.16 -9.95 2.05
CA GLU A 183 18.47 -9.62 3.44
C GLU A 183 17.30 -8.91 4.11
N LYS A 184 16.69 -7.96 3.39
CA LYS A 184 15.59 -7.14 3.89
C LYS A 184 14.61 -6.75 2.79
N GLU A 185 13.34 -6.67 3.15
CA GLU A 185 12.36 -5.96 2.34
C GLU A 185 12.36 -4.49 2.72
N ILE A 186 12.42 -3.63 1.71
CA ILE A 186 12.47 -2.17 1.84
C ILE A 186 11.40 -1.54 0.96
N ALA A 187 11.01 -0.32 1.30
CA ALA A 187 10.10 0.44 0.45
C ALA A 187 10.49 1.92 0.38
N VAL A 188 10.21 2.53 -0.76
CA VAL A 188 10.27 3.97 -0.97
C VAL A 188 8.93 4.44 -1.51
N ILE A 189 8.41 5.50 -0.91
CA ILE A 189 7.23 6.19 -1.45
C ILE A 189 7.70 7.41 -2.21
N VAL A 190 7.22 7.56 -3.43
CA VAL A 190 7.49 8.70 -4.31
C VAL A 190 6.18 9.38 -4.67
N ALA A 191 6.17 10.71 -4.64
CA ALA A 191 5.08 11.53 -5.16
C ALA A 191 5.53 12.28 -6.39
N ARG A 192 4.65 12.42 -7.37
CA ARG A 192 4.86 13.23 -8.56
C ARG A 192 3.59 13.98 -8.91
N ASN A 193 3.70 15.30 -9.14
CA ASN A 193 2.56 16.10 -9.58
C ASN A 193 2.52 16.24 -11.12
N ASP A 194 1.47 16.85 -11.63
CA ASP A 194 1.25 17.03 -13.07
C ASP A 194 2.29 17.97 -13.73
N LYS A 195 2.93 18.84 -12.95
CA LYS A 195 4.05 19.68 -13.40
C LYS A 195 5.37 18.93 -13.52
N GLY A 196 5.43 17.65 -13.10
CA GLY A 196 6.64 16.84 -13.11
C GLY A 196 7.56 17.06 -11.90
N GLU A 197 7.11 17.76 -10.86
CA GLU A 197 7.82 17.83 -9.59
C GLU A 197 7.76 16.47 -8.90
N VAL A 198 8.92 15.96 -8.45
CA VAL A 198 9.06 14.65 -7.82
C VAL A 198 9.67 14.79 -6.42
N SER A 199 9.11 14.08 -5.45
CA SER A 199 9.63 14.00 -4.09
C SER A 199 9.54 12.58 -3.56
N THR A 200 10.61 12.08 -2.92
CA THR A 200 10.63 10.75 -2.27
C THR A 200 10.60 10.89 -0.77
N PHE A 201 9.89 10.01 -0.11
CA PHE A 201 10.08 9.79 1.33
C PHE A 201 11.35 8.96 1.56
N PRO A 202 12.03 9.13 2.71
CA PRO A 202 13.15 8.28 3.09
C PRO A 202 12.77 6.80 3.06
N MET A 203 13.72 5.96 2.62
CA MET A 203 13.55 4.51 2.58
C MET A 203 13.18 3.95 3.96
N VAL A 204 12.27 3.00 3.99
CA VAL A 204 11.85 2.28 5.19
C VAL A 204 12.23 0.80 5.11
N GLU A 205 12.40 0.18 6.27
CA GLU A 205 12.60 -1.26 6.41
C GLU A 205 11.31 -1.92 6.87
N MET A 206 11.02 -3.09 6.32
CA MET A 206 9.86 -3.88 6.67
C MET A 206 10.30 -5.22 7.27
N GLU A 207 9.69 -5.58 8.40
CA GLU A 207 9.80 -6.90 9.01
C GLU A 207 8.44 -7.58 8.93
N PHE A 208 8.44 -8.81 8.42
CA PHE A 208 7.21 -9.56 8.17
C PHE A 208 6.96 -10.58 9.26
N ASN A 209 5.69 -10.71 9.64
CA ASN A 209 5.24 -11.83 10.45
C ASN A 209 5.35 -13.12 9.63
N PRO A 210 6.13 -14.12 10.08
CA PRO A 210 6.39 -15.32 9.30
C PRO A 210 5.15 -16.21 9.09
N GLN A 211 4.11 -16.08 9.94
CA GLN A 211 2.88 -16.85 9.83
C GLN A 211 1.86 -16.20 8.91
N ALA A 212 1.78 -14.87 8.96
CA ALA A 212 0.79 -14.10 8.22
C ALA A 212 1.30 -13.59 6.86
N ASN A 213 2.61 -13.57 6.65
CA ASN A 213 3.27 -12.91 5.52
C ASN A 213 2.79 -11.47 5.32
N LEU A 214 2.63 -10.75 6.42
CA LEU A 214 2.22 -9.35 6.46
C LEU A 214 3.25 -8.54 7.24
N VAL A 215 3.45 -7.28 6.85
CA VAL A 215 4.33 -6.36 7.59
C VAL A 215 3.88 -6.28 9.04
N GLU A 216 4.75 -6.65 9.95
CA GLU A 216 4.56 -6.57 11.40
C GLU A 216 5.18 -5.30 11.96
N PHE A 217 6.45 -5.04 11.63
CA PHE A 217 7.16 -3.81 11.96
C PHE A 217 7.61 -3.07 10.71
N LEU A 218 7.58 -1.77 10.79
CA LEU A 218 8.17 -0.88 9.81
C LEU A 218 9.02 0.16 10.56
N ILE A 219 10.26 0.31 10.14
CA ILE A 219 11.23 1.21 10.78
C ILE A 219 11.60 2.33 9.81
N ALA A 220 11.49 3.58 10.27
CA ALA A 220 11.80 4.79 9.52
C ALA A 220 12.60 5.80 10.36
N PRO A 221 13.62 6.46 9.80
CA PRO A 221 14.29 6.10 8.55
C PRO A 221 15.02 4.76 8.66
N SER A 222 15.36 4.17 7.52
CA SER A 222 16.09 2.91 7.43
C SER A 222 17.45 2.98 8.15
N LEU A 223 17.91 1.83 8.67
CA LEU A 223 19.24 1.65 9.27
C LEU A 223 20.35 1.51 8.23
N TYR A 224 20.02 1.18 6.98
CA TYR A 224 21.01 1.02 5.93
C TYR A 224 21.67 2.34 5.56
N GLY A 225 22.94 2.25 5.17
CA GLY A 225 23.77 3.39 4.84
C GLY A 225 23.18 4.28 3.74
N VAL A 226 23.63 5.53 3.69
CA VAL A 226 23.14 6.58 2.76
C VAL A 226 23.18 6.13 1.29
N GLU A 227 24.20 5.34 0.90
CA GLU A 227 24.35 4.84 -0.47
C GLU A 227 23.16 3.95 -0.89
N ILE A 228 22.76 3.01 -0.03
CA ILE A 228 21.63 2.10 -0.29
C ILE A 228 20.32 2.91 -0.36
N GLN A 229 20.13 3.84 0.58
CA GLN A 229 18.96 4.72 0.59
C GLN A 229 18.86 5.53 -0.72
N GLN A 230 19.94 6.19 -1.14
CA GLN A 230 19.98 6.98 -2.37
C GLN A 230 19.71 6.13 -3.62
N ARG A 231 20.25 4.91 -3.70
CA ARG A 231 19.98 3.99 -4.81
C ARG A 231 18.51 3.58 -4.87
N ALA A 232 17.90 3.25 -3.72
CA ALA A 232 16.48 2.91 -3.64
C ALA A 232 15.59 4.10 -4.07
N GLU A 233 15.91 5.31 -3.60
CA GLU A 233 15.21 6.53 -3.99
C GLU A 233 15.36 6.87 -5.47
N MET A 234 16.56 6.67 -6.06
CA MET A 234 16.78 6.87 -7.49
C MET A 234 15.94 5.91 -8.34
N ILE A 235 15.85 4.64 -7.93
CA ILE A 235 15.00 3.65 -8.60
C ILE A 235 13.53 4.10 -8.54
N ALA A 236 13.05 4.50 -7.36
CA ALA A 236 11.66 4.96 -7.19
C ALA A 236 11.35 6.21 -8.03
N LYS A 237 12.26 7.20 -8.07
CA LYS A 237 12.13 8.39 -8.92
C LYS A 237 12.07 8.03 -10.39
N LYS A 238 13.00 7.17 -10.85
CA LYS A 238 13.01 6.70 -12.24
C LYS A 238 11.69 6.06 -12.63
N ILE A 239 11.14 5.17 -11.77
CA ILE A 239 9.85 4.52 -12.03
C ILE A 239 8.72 5.54 -12.12
N ALA A 240 8.67 6.52 -11.22
CA ALA A 240 7.63 7.55 -11.22
C ALA A 240 7.70 8.42 -12.48
N ASP A 241 8.92 8.75 -12.95
CA ASP A 241 9.14 9.52 -14.17
C ASP A 241 8.83 8.71 -15.43
N ASP A 242 9.26 7.45 -15.53
CA ASP A 242 8.98 6.59 -16.68
C ASP A 242 7.46 6.32 -16.81
N LEU A 243 6.75 6.18 -15.69
CA LEU A 243 5.29 6.07 -15.66
C LEU A 243 4.59 7.41 -15.92
N GLN A 244 5.26 8.54 -15.69
CA GLN A 244 4.64 9.86 -15.62
C GLN A 244 3.39 9.86 -14.72
N ILE A 245 3.49 9.17 -13.57
CA ILE A 245 2.38 9.08 -12.63
C ILE A 245 2.09 10.46 -12.03
N VAL A 246 0.79 10.71 -11.77
CA VAL A 246 0.36 11.83 -10.92
C VAL A 246 -0.28 11.26 -9.66
N GLY A 247 0.24 11.65 -8.51
CA GLY A 247 -0.15 11.09 -7.22
C GLY A 247 1.04 10.49 -6.50
N ILE A 248 0.76 9.49 -5.67
CA ILE A 248 1.77 8.76 -4.90
C ILE A 248 1.96 7.36 -5.46
N LEU A 249 3.19 6.87 -5.40
CA LEU A 249 3.56 5.52 -5.76
C LEU A 249 4.40 4.91 -4.65
N ALA A 250 3.98 3.79 -4.10
CA ALA A 250 4.84 2.98 -3.25
C ALA A 250 5.59 1.97 -4.12
N VAL A 251 6.91 1.89 -3.93
CA VAL A 251 7.80 0.95 -4.60
C VAL A 251 8.36 0.00 -3.57
N GLU A 252 7.93 -1.26 -3.60
CA GLU A 252 8.46 -2.32 -2.74
C GLU A 252 9.64 -2.99 -3.42
N MET A 253 10.71 -3.21 -2.67
CA MET A 253 11.99 -3.71 -3.18
C MET A 253 12.59 -4.73 -2.23
N PHE A 254 13.40 -5.61 -2.79
CA PHE A 254 14.28 -6.51 -2.05
C PHE A 254 15.69 -5.94 -2.04
N LEU A 255 16.27 -5.81 -0.85
CA LEU A 255 17.71 -5.62 -0.68
C LEU A 255 18.35 -6.99 -0.53
N THR A 256 19.18 -7.38 -1.49
CA THR A 256 19.87 -8.67 -1.45
C THR A 256 21.07 -8.62 -0.50
N LYS A 257 21.57 -9.79 -0.10
CA LYS A 257 22.78 -9.92 0.72
C LYS A 257 24.05 -9.33 0.06
N ASN A 258 24.02 -9.18 -1.26
CA ASN A 258 25.12 -8.57 -2.02
C ASN A 258 24.97 -7.05 -2.14
N GLY A 259 23.91 -6.47 -1.58
CA GLY A 259 23.62 -5.04 -1.66
C GLY A 259 22.90 -4.61 -2.93
N ASP A 260 22.45 -5.54 -3.79
CA ASP A 260 21.62 -5.21 -4.94
C ASP A 260 20.21 -4.89 -4.50
N ILE A 261 19.54 -3.99 -5.25
CA ILE A 261 18.15 -3.61 -5.00
C ILE A 261 17.31 -4.07 -6.18
N LEU A 262 16.31 -4.92 -5.92
CA LEU A 262 15.41 -5.46 -6.93
C LEU A 262 13.97 -5.03 -6.65
N VAL A 263 13.31 -4.42 -7.62
CA VAL A 263 11.90 -4.02 -7.49
C VAL A 263 11.00 -5.25 -7.49
N ASN A 264 10.18 -5.37 -6.45
CA ASN A 264 9.18 -6.42 -6.30
C ASN A 264 7.86 -6.03 -6.96
N GLU A 265 7.19 -5.00 -6.43
CA GLU A 265 5.89 -4.53 -6.93
C GLU A 265 5.65 -3.04 -6.66
N LEU A 266 4.63 -2.50 -7.32
CA LEU A 266 4.20 -1.10 -7.24
C LEU A 266 2.78 -1.02 -6.69
N ALA A 267 2.51 0.03 -5.90
CA ALA A 267 1.15 0.40 -5.51
C ALA A 267 0.92 1.91 -5.80
N PRO A 268 0.01 2.26 -6.72
CA PRO A 268 -0.17 3.64 -7.19
C PRO A 268 -1.16 4.42 -6.31
N ARG A 269 -1.02 4.32 -5.02
CA ARG A 269 -1.90 4.87 -3.97
C ARG A 269 -1.18 4.94 -2.63
N PRO A 270 -1.75 5.62 -1.62
CA PRO A 270 -1.25 5.51 -0.25
C PRO A 270 -1.07 4.04 0.16
N HIS A 271 0.03 3.74 0.83
CA HIS A 271 0.44 2.38 1.11
C HIS A 271 0.76 2.17 2.60
N ASN A 272 0.69 0.92 3.06
CA ASN A 272 1.00 0.56 4.45
C ASN A 272 2.42 0.97 4.85
N SER A 273 3.37 0.87 3.92
CA SER A 273 4.76 1.29 4.17
C SER A 273 4.94 2.80 4.36
N GLY A 274 3.89 3.60 4.21
CA GLY A 274 3.91 5.05 4.43
C GLY A 274 3.08 5.52 5.62
N HIS A 275 2.50 4.62 6.42
CA HIS A 275 1.65 5.05 7.55
C HIS A 275 2.45 5.80 8.63
N GLN A 276 3.70 5.43 8.86
CA GLN A 276 4.62 6.12 9.78
C GLN A 276 4.81 7.60 9.44
N THR A 277 4.54 8.01 8.19
CA THR A 277 4.71 9.39 7.76
C THR A 277 3.74 10.37 8.43
N ILE A 278 2.66 9.88 9.04
CA ILE A 278 1.66 10.71 9.73
C ILE A 278 2.33 11.43 10.91
N GLU A 279 3.07 10.72 11.72
CA GLU A 279 3.78 11.28 12.89
C GLU A 279 5.26 11.52 12.62
N GLY A 280 5.89 10.67 11.79
CA GLY A 280 7.34 10.63 11.62
C GLY A 280 7.92 11.64 10.64
N ASN A 281 7.13 12.21 9.72
CA ASN A 281 7.59 13.10 8.67
C ASN A 281 6.97 14.51 8.77
N TYR A 282 7.53 15.48 8.04
CA TYR A 282 6.94 16.84 7.99
C TYR A 282 5.64 16.86 7.20
N VAL A 283 5.50 16.00 6.19
CA VAL A 283 4.25 15.77 5.44
C VAL A 283 3.92 14.29 5.45
N SER A 284 2.64 13.95 5.62
CA SER A 284 2.19 12.57 5.50
C SER A 284 2.10 12.13 4.04
N GLN A 285 2.17 10.82 3.76
CA GLN A 285 1.90 10.30 2.42
C GLN A 285 0.52 10.71 1.90
N PHE A 286 -0.46 10.85 2.80
CA PHE A 286 -1.83 11.22 2.44
C PHE A 286 -1.92 12.68 2.02
N ALA A 287 -1.33 13.58 2.80
CA ALA A 287 -1.23 15.00 2.43
C ALA A 287 -0.42 15.17 1.14
N GLN A 288 0.67 14.43 0.97
CA GLN A 288 1.51 14.48 -0.23
C GLN A 288 0.76 13.97 -1.47
N HIS A 289 -0.06 12.91 -1.32
CA HIS A 289 -0.93 12.43 -2.40
C HIS A 289 -1.90 13.52 -2.87
N LEU A 290 -2.59 14.17 -1.92
CA LEU A 290 -3.51 15.27 -2.24
C LEU A 290 -2.78 16.44 -2.91
N ARG A 291 -1.59 16.83 -2.40
CA ARG A 291 -0.79 17.87 -3.04
C ARG A 291 -0.44 17.50 -4.49
N ALA A 292 -0.05 16.26 -4.72
CA ALA A 292 0.32 15.78 -6.04
C ALA A 292 -0.88 15.83 -7.01
N ILE A 293 -2.04 15.25 -6.63
CA ILE A 293 -3.22 15.19 -7.52
C ILE A 293 -3.89 16.55 -7.71
N PHE A 294 -3.75 17.46 -6.74
CA PHE A 294 -4.24 18.84 -6.85
C PHE A 294 -3.25 19.78 -7.53
N ASN A 295 -2.11 19.26 -7.98
CA ASN A 295 -1.04 20.02 -8.63
C ASN A 295 -0.50 21.19 -7.77
N LEU A 296 -0.50 20.99 -6.44
CA LEU A 296 0.11 21.87 -5.46
C LEU A 296 1.63 21.60 -5.36
N PRO A 297 2.40 22.53 -4.80
CA PRO A 297 3.81 22.26 -4.45
C PRO A 297 3.92 21.06 -3.53
N LEU A 298 4.84 20.15 -3.81
CA LEU A 298 5.09 19.01 -2.96
C LEU A 298 5.68 19.46 -1.61
N GLY A 299 5.32 18.75 -0.55
CA GLY A 299 5.78 19.08 0.81
C GLY A 299 7.12 18.44 1.14
N ASP A 300 7.71 18.86 2.24
CA ASP A 300 8.94 18.30 2.79
C ASP A 300 8.71 16.90 3.32
N THR A 301 9.35 15.92 2.69
CA THR A 301 9.22 14.49 3.00
C THR A 301 10.23 13.97 4.03
N ARG A 302 11.12 14.82 4.55
CA ARG A 302 12.14 14.41 5.54
C ARG A 302 11.49 13.86 6.81
N CYS A 303 12.15 12.91 7.46
CA CYS A 303 11.78 12.47 8.80
C CYS A 303 11.98 13.58 9.82
N ARG A 304 11.03 13.74 10.73
CA ARG A 304 11.12 14.63 11.92
C ARG A 304 11.78 13.92 13.08
N THR A 305 11.55 12.61 13.18
CA THR A 305 12.01 11.76 14.27
C THR A 305 12.07 10.30 13.82
N ASN A 306 12.73 9.45 14.58
CA ASN A 306 12.65 8.00 14.29
C ASN A 306 11.26 7.48 14.62
N THR A 307 10.75 6.64 13.78
CA THR A 307 9.40 6.09 13.90
C THR A 307 9.41 4.58 13.67
N VAL A 308 8.69 3.86 14.50
CA VAL A 308 8.38 2.45 14.28
C VAL A 308 6.86 2.33 14.14
N MET A 309 6.39 1.68 13.10
CA MET A 309 4.96 1.41 12.90
C MET A 309 4.69 -0.08 13.07
N ILE A 310 3.60 -0.40 13.77
CA ILE A 310 3.12 -1.76 13.99
C ILE A 310 1.70 -1.88 13.45
N ASN A 311 1.43 -2.91 12.64
CA ASN A 311 0.06 -3.21 12.23
C ASN A 311 -0.72 -3.91 13.34
N LEU A 312 -1.94 -3.43 13.61
CA LEU A 312 -2.91 -4.12 14.46
C LEU A 312 -3.70 -5.10 13.59
N LEU A 313 -3.36 -6.38 13.69
CA LEU A 313 -3.99 -7.45 12.93
C LEU A 313 -5.05 -8.17 13.76
N GLY A 314 -6.12 -8.62 13.12
CA GLY A 314 -7.09 -9.51 13.73
C GLY A 314 -6.43 -10.81 14.20
N GLU A 315 -6.90 -11.32 15.34
CA GLU A 315 -6.33 -12.51 15.98
C GLU A 315 -6.54 -13.77 15.13
N ALA A 316 -5.51 -14.63 15.11
CA ALA A 316 -5.62 -15.94 14.49
C ALA A 316 -6.70 -16.80 15.20
N GLY A 317 -7.63 -17.36 14.41
CA GLY A 317 -8.71 -18.20 14.94
C GLY A 317 -9.91 -17.45 15.52
N TYR A 318 -9.95 -16.10 15.43
CA TYR A 318 -11.12 -15.32 15.84
C TYR A 318 -11.74 -14.58 14.65
N GLU A 319 -13.05 -14.71 14.50
CA GLU A 319 -13.88 -13.93 13.59
C GLU A 319 -15.12 -13.42 14.33
N GLY A 320 -15.36 -12.10 14.28
CA GLY A 320 -16.48 -11.50 15.02
C GLY A 320 -16.38 -9.99 15.16
N LEU A 321 -17.05 -9.43 16.16
CA LEU A 321 -16.98 -8.02 16.49
C LEU A 321 -15.55 -7.64 16.91
N ALA A 322 -15.05 -6.51 16.40
CA ALA A 322 -13.75 -6.00 16.79
C ALA A 322 -13.75 -5.60 18.27
N LYS A 323 -12.75 -6.10 18.98
CA LYS A 323 -12.42 -5.69 20.34
C LYS A 323 -10.97 -5.25 20.38
N TYR A 324 -10.66 -4.20 21.11
CA TYR A 324 -9.31 -3.68 21.29
C TYR A 324 -9.01 -3.66 22.78
N GLU A 325 -8.08 -4.49 23.18
CA GLU A 325 -7.61 -4.61 24.56
C GLU A 325 -6.24 -3.92 24.67
N GLY A 326 -5.80 -3.50 25.88
CA GLY A 326 -4.52 -2.83 26.13
C GLY A 326 -4.38 -1.39 25.57
N VAL A 327 -5.46 -0.82 25.06
CA VAL A 327 -5.41 0.53 24.45
C VAL A 327 -4.98 1.59 25.45
N GLU A 328 -5.49 1.53 26.70
CA GLU A 328 -5.17 2.51 27.75
C GLU A 328 -3.69 2.42 28.13
N GLU A 329 -3.18 1.21 28.30
CA GLU A 329 -1.79 0.94 28.63
C GLU A 329 -0.83 1.39 27.55
N VAL A 330 -1.16 1.11 26.28
CA VAL A 330 -0.38 1.55 25.12
C VAL A 330 -0.41 3.08 24.98
N LEU A 331 -1.55 3.73 25.20
CA LEU A 331 -1.67 5.19 25.15
C LEU A 331 -0.95 5.92 26.30
N ALA A 332 -0.69 5.23 27.42
CA ALA A 332 0.09 5.78 28.53
C ALA A 332 1.60 5.85 28.20
N MET A 333 2.06 5.19 27.14
CA MET A 333 3.45 5.19 26.72
C MET A 333 3.76 6.49 25.93
N GLU A 334 4.95 7.08 26.21
CA GLU A 334 5.41 8.28 25.52
C GLU A 334 5.66 8.04 24.02
N GLY A 335 5.20 8.97 23.19
CA GLY A 335 5.44 8.96 21.76
C GLY A 335 4.60 7.91 20.99
N VAL A 336 3.53 7.38 21.58
CA VAL A 336 2.69 6.36 20.97
C VAL A 336 1.39 6.95 20.43
N TYR A 337 1.06 6.61 19.18
CA TYR A 337 -0.13 7.05 18.46
C TYR A 337 -0.87 5.85 17.90
N ILE A 338 -2.16 5.74 18.22
CA ILE A 338 -3.01 4.63 17.76
C ILE A 338 -3.97 5.12 16.68
N HIS A 339 -3.99 4.42 15.56
CA HIS A 339 -4.91 4.65 14.45
C HIS A 339 -5.84 3.44 14.27
N LEU A 340 -7.05 3.50 14.80
CA LEU A 340 -8.07 2.49 14.59
C LEU A 340 -8.83 2.77 13.30
N TYR A 341 -9.01 1.74 12.45
CA TYR A 341 -9.60 1.91 11.13
C TYR A 341 -11.15 1.95 11.13
N GLY A 342 -11.79 1.72 12.29
CA GLY A 342 -13.24 1.78 12.39
C GLY A 342 -13.99 0.58 11.77
N LYS A 343 -13.29 -0.53 11.50
CA LYS A 343 -13.89 -1.76 11.01
C LYS A 343 -14.68 -2.44 12.12
N LYS A 344 -15.98 -2.68 11.88
CA LYS A 344 -16.89 -3.27 12.87
C LYS A 344 -16.58 -4.74 13.18
N TYR A 345 -16.15 -5.48 12.15
CA TYR A 345 -15.85 -6.91 12.27
C TYR A 345 -14.38 -7.17 11.97
N THR A 346 -13.81 -8.11 12.71
CA THR A 346 -12.47 -8.63 12.47
C THR A 346 -12.51 -10.07 11.99
N LYS A 347 -11.43 -10.52 11.38
CA LYS A 347 -11.13 -11.91 11.04
C LYS A 347 -9.62 -12.12 11.11
N PRO A 348 -9.12 -13.36 11.11
CA PRO A 348 -7.68 -13.62 11.18
C PRO A 348 -6.88 -12.75 10.22
N PHE A 349 -5.85 -12.09 10.76
CA PHE A 349 -4.89 -11.23 10.05
C PHE A 349 -5.49 -10.00 9.33
N ARG A 350 -6.76 -9.67 9.52
CA ARG A 350 -7.34 -8.43 8.98
C ARG A 350 -6.66 -7.22 9.61
N LYS A 351 -6.15 -6.29 8.80
CA LYS A 351 -5.60 -5.01 9.28
C LYS A 351 -6.73 -4.18 9.91
N MET A 352 -6.68 -4.01 11.23
CA MET A 352 -7.72 -3.34 12.04
C MET A 352 -7.32 -1.94 12.49
N GLY A 353 -6.02 -1.66 12.47
CA GLY A 353 -5.40 -0.40 12.85
C GLY A 353 -3.90 -0.46 12.66
N HIS A 354 -3.22 0.57 13.09
CA HIS A 354 -1.77 0.59 13.28
C HIS A 354 -1.42 1.46 14.50
N VAL A 355 -0.22 1.26 14.99
CA VAL A 355 0.37 2.08 16.06
C VAL A 355 1.66 2.66 15.52
N CYS A 356 1.83 3.97 15.60
CA CYS A 356 3.10 4.65 15.38
C CYS A 356 3.75 4.98 16.71
N ILE A 357 5.02 4.67 16.83
CA ILE A 357 5.87 4.96 17.98
C ILE A 357 6.98 5.87 17.51
N ILE A 358 7.05 7.09 18.05
CA ILE A 358 8.09 8.06 17.72
C ILE A 358 9.02 8.28 18.91
N ASN A 359 10.32 8.41 18.65
CA ASN A 359 11.31 8.82 19.63
C ASN A 359 12.58 9.33 18.91
N ASP A 360 13.21 10.37 19.46
CA ASP A 360 14.50 10.86 18.93
C ASP A 360 15.62 9.81 19.11
N ASP A 361 15.51 8.99 20.14
CA ASP A 361 16.33 7.80 20.34
C ASP A 361 15.68 6.61 19.63
N ARG A 362 16.31 6.11 18.57
CA ARG A 362 15.83 4.99 17.74
C ARG A 362 15.65 3.70 18.53
N GLU A 363 16.60 3.36 19.40
CA GLU A 363 16.55 2.13 20.20
C GLU A 363 15.36 2.15 21.16
N LYS A 364 15.02 3.35 21.71
CA LYS A 364 13.81 3.52 22.51
C LYS A 364 12.54 3.35 21.67
N ALA A 365 12.50 3.89 20.45
CA ALA A 365 11.36 3.68 19.55
C ALA A 365 11.14 2.18 19.29
N ILE A 366 12.20 1.45 18.95
CA ILE A 366 12.16 -0.01 18.70
C ILE A 366 11.77 -0.77 19.99
N SER A 367 12.37 -0.43 21.14
CA SER A 367 12.05 -1.06 22.43
C SER A 367 10.58 -0.85 22.81
N ASN A 368 10.07 0.38 22.66
CA ASN A 368 8.66 0.69 22.92
C ASN A 368 7.73 -0.07 21.96
N ALA A 369 8.11 -0.19 20.69
CA ALA A 369 7.35 -0.95 19.71
C ALA A 369 7.23 -2.44 20.11
N ARG A 370 8.30 -3.05 20.60
CA ARG A 370 8.28 -4.43 21.13
C ARG A 370 7.38 -4.56 22.35
N LYS A 371 7.40 -3.58 23.28
CA LYS A 371 6.48 -3.57 24.43
C LYS A 371 5.02 -3.51 24.01
N VAL A 372 4.68 -2.64 23.04
CA VAL A 372 3.33 -2.59 22.48
C VAL A 372 2.90 -3.94 21.91
N GLN A 373 3.82 -4.66 21.26
CA GLN A 373 3.56 -6.01 20.75
C GLN A 373 3.35 -7.03 21.88
N GLU A 374 4.14 -6.93 22.96
CA GLU A 374 4.01 -7.80 24.16
C GLU A 374 2.69 -7.60 24.86
N ILE A 375 2.29 -6.36 25.19
CA ILE A 375 0.98 -6.03 25.79
C ILE A 375 -0.14 -6.70 24.98
N ARG A 376 -0.10 -6.55 23.67
CA ARG A 376 -1.06 -7.19 22.76
C ARG A 376 -1.03 -8.72 22.79
N SER A 377 0.11 -9.35 23.08
CA SER A 377 0.25 -10.82 23.10
C SER A 377 -0.05 -11.44 24.45
N GLU A 378 0.16 -10.72 25.55
CA GLU A 378 -0.15 -11.20 26.92
C GLU A 378 -1.65 -11.24 27.20
N GLU A 379 -2.41 -10.24 26.75
CA GLU A 379 -3.85 -10.21 26.84
C GLU A 379 -4.53 -11.34 26.07
N ARG A 380 -3.94 -11.79 24.96
CA ARG A 380 -4.38 -13.00 24.24
C ARG A 380 -4.27 -14.28 25.08
N ARG A 381 -3.35 -14.34 26.06
CA ARG A 381 -3.20 -15.48 26.96
C ARG A 381 -4.26 -15.45 28.07
N VAL A 382 -4.52 -14.28 28.65
CA VAL A 382 -5.51 -14.11 29.72
C VAL A 382 -6.94 -14.41 29.24
N GLY A 383 -7.31 -13.99 28.03
CA GLY A 383 -8.61 -14.27 27.43
C GLY A 383 -8.90 -15.76 27.15
N LYS A 384 -7.88 -16.63 27.13
CA LYS A 384 -8.03 -18.09 26.98
C LYS A 384 -8.25 -18.82 28.30
N GLU A 385 -7.85 -18.25 29.42
CA GLU A 385 -8.01 -18.86 30.75
C GLU A 385 -9.37 -18.60 31.38
N CYS A 386 -10.17 -17.69 30.83
CA CYS A 386 -11.53 -17.34 31.28
C CYS A 386 -12.65 -18.01 30.46
N ARG A 387 -12.41 -19.20 29.87
CA ARG A 387 -13.46 -20.01 29.23
C ARG A 387 -13.52 -21.41 29.79
#